data_d4d2417758c8583af91b1056a906986a
#
_entry.id   d4d2417758c8583af91b1056a906986a
#
_cell.length_a   1.000
_cell.length_b   1.000
_cell.length_c   1.000
_cell.angle_alpha   90.00
_cell.angle_beta   90.00
_cell.angle_gamma   90.00
#
_symmetry.space_group_name_H-M   'P 1'
#
loop_
_entity.id
_entity.type
_entity.pdbx_description
1 polymer ?
#
loop_
_entity_poly.entity_id
_entity_poly.type
_entity_poly.pdbx_seq_one_letter_code
_entity_poly.pdbx_strand_id
1 'polypeptide(L)'
;MKKSAFMGPNPIKENLLQYAAKQYGTKPECLWLSKPNYAVLRHNDTRKWYAVLMDVPREKLGLSGEDSIDILNVKCDPLLAGSLRMEAGILPAYHMNRDNWITVLLDGTVDPNQLPFLLDQSYTLTASRREKARQQGPCSWLIPANPALYDVEQDFRATGTILWKQRSHIQVGDTVYLYMAAPVSAICYQCEAVEVDIPRSPHDGAGSSPYLMRLALQHRFREGQLSLAVLKE
;
A
#
# COMPACT_ATOMS: atom_id res chain seq x y z
N MET A 1 45.49 -11.51 12.15
CA MET A 1 44.16 -11.12 12.70
C MET A 1 44.01 -9.60 12.53
N LYS A 2 43.36 -9.15 11.43
CA LYS A 2 43.08 -7.72 11.23
C LYS A 2 41.84 -7.38 12.06
N LYS A 3 41.96 -6.44 13.00
CA LYS A 3 40.84 -5.88 13.76
C LYS A 3 39.91 -5.16 12.76
N SER A 4 38.71 -5.69 12.51
CA SER A 4 37.63 -4.94 11.94
C SER A 4 37.40 -3.73 12.85
N ALA A 5 37.56 -2.53 12.33
CA ALA A 5 37.17 -1.32 13.04
C ALA A 5 35.64 -1.43 13.31
N PHE A 6 35.28 -1.48 14.56
CA PHE A 6 33.88 -1.44 14.99
C PHE A 6 33.38 -0.03 14.65
N MET A 7 32.85 0.15 13.45
CA MET A 7 32.09 1.36 13.16
C MET A 7 30.84 1.31 14.02
N GLY A 8 30.64 2.35 14.83
CA GLY A 8 29.43 2.53 15.64
C GLY A 8 28.16 2.46 14.76
N PRO A 9 26.98 2.44 15.37
CA PRO A 9 25.73 2.32 14.65
C PRO A 9 25.63 3.43 13.58
N ASN A 10 25.30 3.05 12.35
CA ASN A 10 25.17 3.98 11.24
C ASN A 10 23.87 4.78 11.39
N PRO A 11 23.93 6.10 11.62
CA PRO A 11 22.74 6.91 11.90
C PRO A 11 21.76 6.94 10.72
N ILE A 12 22.24 6.85 9.47
CA ILE A 12 21.40 6.81 8.27
C ILE A 12 20.56 5.53 8.26
N LYS A 13 21.19 4.39 8.56
CA LYS A 13 20.52 3.09 8.66
C LYS A 13 19.48 3.08 9.77
N GLU A 14 19.82 3.63 10.95
CA GLU A 14 18.89 3.71 12.08
C GLU A 14 17.68 4.59 11.77
N ASN A 15 17.91 5.76 11.15
CA ASN A 15 16.83 6.66 10.74
C ASN A 15 15.87 5.98 9.75
N LEU A 16 16.38 5.19 8.79
CA LEU A 16 15.56 4.43 7.86
C LEU A 16 14.71 3.37 8.55
N LEU A 17 15.29 2.66 9.53
CA LEU A 17 14.55 1.66 10.31
C LEU A 17 13.46 2.31 11.17
N GLN A 18 13.74 3.46 11.77
CA GLN A 18 12.74 4.25 12.52
C GLN A 18 11.64 4.78 11.59
N TYR A 19 12.01 5.26 10.39
CA TYR A 19 11.05 5.70 9.38
C TYR A 19 10.11 4.55 9.00
N ALA A 20 10.65 3.37 8.66
CA ALA A 20 9.85 2.20 8.32
C ALA A 20 8.92 1.75 9.45
N ALA A 21 9.38 1.80 10.69
CA ALA A 21 8.57 1.47 11.87
C ALA A 21 7.42 2.47 12.06
N LYS A 22 7.69 3.77 11.91
CA LYS A 22 6.69 4.83 12.06
C LYS A 22 5.67 4.83 10.92
N GLN A 23 6.16 4.70 9.68
CA GLN A 23 5.33 4.85 8.47
C GLN A 23 4.50 3.60 8.17
N TYR A 24 5.07 2.41 8.37
CA TYR A 24 4.45 1.14 7.95
C TYR A 24 4.21 0.16 9.10
N GLY A 25 4.61 0.50 10.34
CA GLY A 25 4.55 -0.41 11.47
C GLY A 25 5.43 -1.65 11.30
N THR A 26 6.46 -1.57 10.43
CA THR A 26 7.33 -2.69 10.12
C THR A 26 8.51 -2.75 11.09
N LYS A 27 8.77 -3.95 11.63
CA LYS A 27 9.97 -4.22 12.44
C LYS A 27 11.02 -4.94 11.58
N PRO A 28 12.32 -4.59 11.72
CA PRO A 28 13.39 -5.30 11.02
C PRO A 28 13.50 -6.75 11.49
N GLU A 29 13.73 -7.68 10.57
CA GLU A 29 13.94 -9.10 10.86
C GLU A 29 15.35 -9.50 10.49
N CYS A 30 16.13 -9.98 11.47
CA CYS A 30 17.47 -10.54 11.25
C CYS A 30 17.34 -12.05 10.96
N LEU A 31 17.34 -12.43 9.69
CA LEU A 31 17.05 -13.81 9.25
C LEU A 31 18.28 -14.73 9.30
N TRP A 32 19.48 -14.15 9.34
CA TRP A 32 20.73 -14.93 9.21
C TRP A 32 21.56 -14.80 10.48
N LEU A 33 21.69 -15.90 11.21
CA LEU A 33 22.53 -15.96 12.43
C LEU A 33 23.99 -15.58 12.17
N SER A 34 24.53 -15.93 10.98
CA SER A 34 25.89 -15.59 10.58
C SER A 34 26.08 -14.14 10.11
N LYS A 35 24.98 -13.37 9.99
CA LYS A 35 24.95 -12.00 9.49
C LYS A 35 23.98 -11.15 10.35
N PRO A 36 24.32 -10.88 11.61
CA PRO A 36 23.41 -10.21 12.55
C PRO A 36 23.08 -8.77 12.17
N ASN A 37 23.93 -8.14 11.33
CA ASN A 37 23.72 -6.78 10.84
C ASN A 37 22.80 -6.69 9.60
N TYR A 38 22.39 -7.86 9.06
CA TYR A 38 21.45 -7.89 7.93
C TYR A 38 20.03 -7.81 8.45
N ALA A 39 19.27 -6.87 7.94
CA ALA A 39 17.88 -6.66 8.33
C ALA A 39 16.97 -6.66 7.08
N VAL A 40 15.90 -7.42 7.17
CA VAL A 40 14.85 -7.47 6.12
C VAL A 40 13.64 -6.72 6.61
N LEU A 41 13.09 -5.85 5.76
CA LEU A 41 11.81 -5.21 5.98
C LEU A 41 10.75 -5.87 5.09
N ARG A 42 9.65 -6.29 5.71
CA ARG A 42 8.55 -7.02 5.04
C ARG A 42 7.21 -6.35 5.25
N HIS A 43 6.33 -6.53 4.29
CA HIS A 43 4.91 -6.23 4.48
C HIS A 43 4.29 -7.09 5.58
N ASN A 44 3.47 -6.47 6.43
CA ASN A 44 2.83 -7.18 7.56
C ASN A 44 1.79 -8.21 7.07
N ASP A 45 1.12 -7.94 5.96
CA ASP A 45 0.06 -8.78 5.38
C ASP A 45 0.60 -9.92 4.51
N THR A 46 1.42 -9.61 3.51
CA THR A 46 1.89 -10.57 2.50
C THR A 46 3.23 -11.21 2.84
N ARG A 47 3.94 -10.70 3.81
CA ARG A 47 5.32 -11.08 4.16
C ARG A 47 6.34 -10.88 3.03
N LYS A 48 5.98 -10.20 1.95
CA LYS A 48 6.91 -9.85 0.87
C LYS A 48 7.96 -8.87 1.35
N TRP A 49 9.19 -9.06 0.87
CA TRP A 49 10.29 -8.14 1.13
C TRP A 49 10.12 -6.87 0.31
N TYR A 50 10.33 -5.73 0.95
CA TYR A 50 10.41 -4.44 0.26
C TYR A 50 11.76 -3.74 0.46
N ALA A 51 12.54 -4.13 1.48
CA ALA A 51 13.90 -3.64 1.67
C ALA A 51 14.78 -4.66 2.37
N VAL A 52 16.08 -4.61 2.07
CA VAL A 52 17.13 -5.38 2.77
C VAL A 52 18.30 -4.45 3.06
N LEU A 53 18.64 -4.33 4.34
CA LEU A 53 19.82 -3.59 4.80
C LEU A 53 20.93 -4.58 5.12
N MET A 54 22.14 -4.30 4.64
CA MET A 54 23.30 -5.18 4.80
C MET A 54 24.57 -4.37 5.01
N ASP A 55 25.55 -4.93 5.71
CA ASP A 55 26.92 -4.46 5.69
C ASP A 55 27.74 -5.33 4.71
N VAL A 56 28.32 -4.73 3.70
CA VAL A 56 28.98 -5.43 2.58
C VAL A 56 30.40 -4.89 2.38
N PRO A 57 31.43 -5.76 2.22
CA PRO A 57 32.77 -5.31 1.83
C PRO A 57 32.72 -4.50 0.53
N ARG A 58 33.39 -3.33 0.52
CA ARG A 58 33.40 -2.41 -0.64
C ARG A 58 33.87 -3.09 -1.93
N GLU A 59 34.85 -3.98 -1.84
CA GLU A 59 35.35 -4.75 -2.98
C GLU A 59 34.26 -5.55 -3.72
N LYS A 60 33.26 -6.07 -2.96
CA LYS A 60 32.15 -6.84 -3.56
C LYS A 60 31.14 -5.97 -4.31
N LEU A 61 31.21 -4.67 -4.10
CA LEU A 61 30.42 -3.66 -4.80
C LEU A 61 31.21 -2.99 -5.92
N GLY A 62 32.48 -3.39 -6.13
CA GLY A 62 33.39 -2.76 -7.10
C GLY A 62 33.89 -1.39 -6.65
N LEU A 63 33.82 -1.09 -5.33
CA LEU A 63 34.25 0.17 -4.74
C LEU A 63 35.66 0.04 -4.14
N SER A 64 36.42 1.13 -4.12
CA SER A 64 37.71 1.22 -3.46
C SER A 64 37.56 1.18 -1.94
N GLY A 65 38.54 0.59 -1.25
CA GLY A 65 38.57 0.45 0.21
C GLY A 65 38.52 -1.00 0.68
N GLU A 66 39.08 -1.26 1.87
CA GLU A 66 39.10 -2.61 2.48
C GLU A 66 38.01 -2.79 3.55
N ASP A 67 37.28 -1.73 3.88
CA ASP A 67 36.21 -1.71 4.88
C ASP A 67 34.88 -2.22 4.30
N SER A 68 33.92 -2.46 5.19
CA SER A 68 32.53 -2.72 4.83
C SER A 68 31.72 -1.42 4.85
N ILE A 69 30.68 -1.40 4.03
CA ILE A 69 29.75 -0.27 3.93
C ILE A 69 28.32 -0.78 4.13
N ASP A 70 27.51 -0.03 4.87
CA ASP A 70 26.08 -0.30 4.94
C ASP A 70 25.41 0.04 3.62
N ILE A 71 24.54 -0.84 3.15
CA ILE A 71 23.75 -0.66 1.94
C ILE A 71 22.27 -0.92 2.20
N LEU A 72 21.44 -0.33 1.37
CA LEU A 72 20.02 -0.58 1.28
C LEU A 72 19.67 -1.14 -0.10
N ASN A 73 19.14 -2.34 -0.16
CA ASN A 73 18.50 -2.87 -1.37
C ASN A 73 17.02 -2.54 -1.34
N VAL A 74 16.53 -1.90 -2.40
CA VAL A 74 15.12 -1.56 -2.60
C VAL A 74 14.66 -1.95 -3.99
N LYS A 75 13.38 -2.28 -4.11
CA LYS A 75 12.74 -2.52 -5.41
C LYS A 75 12.50 -1.20 -6.12
N CYS A 76 12.72 -1.17 -7.43
CA CYS A 76 12.45 -0.02 -8.27
C CYS A 76 11.67 -0.44 -9.53
N ASP A 77 11.05 0.54 -10.18
CA ASP A 77 10.48 0.34 -11.51
C ASP A 77 11.61 0.06 -12.51
N PRO A 78 11.52 -1.02 -13.33
CA PRO A 78 12.52 -1.33 -14.35
C PRO A 78 12.83 -0.17 -15.29
N LEU A 79 11.85 0.67 -15.61
CA LEU A 79 12.02 1.84 -16.46
C LEU A 79 12.91 2.92 -15.81
N LEU A 80 12.89 3.00 -14.46
CA LEU A 80 13.69 3.96 -13.69
C LEU A 80 15.03 3.41 -13.25
N ALA A 81 15.22 2.08 -13.24
CA ALA A 81 16.42 1.44 -12.73
C ALA A 81 17.69 1.92 -13.45
N GLY A 82 17.61 2.16 -14.77
CA GLY A 82 18.72 2.66 -15.58
C GLY A 82 19.15 4.07 -15.18
N SER A 83 18.21 5.00 -15.07
CA SER A 83 18.47 6.40 -14.69
C SER A 83 18.94 6.53 -13.24
N LEU A 84 18.34 5.79 -12.32
CA LEU A 84 18.76 5.80 -10.92
C LEU A 84 20.21 5.34 -10.74
N ARG A 85 20.67 4.36 -11.52
CA ARG A 85 22.07 3.87 -11.48
C ARG A 85 23.10 4.85 -12.06
N MET A 86 22.64 5.92 -12.70
CA MET A 86 23.55 7.01 -13.13
C MET A 86 23.83 7.98 -11.99
N GLU A 87 23.07 7.91 -10.89
CA GLU A 87 23.28 8.75 -9.71
C GLU A 87 24.41 8.17 -8.84
N ALA A 88 25.22 9.05 -8.26
CA ALA A 88 26.28 8.66 -7.34
C ALA A 88 25.70 7.93 -6.11
N GLY A 89 26.29 6.79 -5.75
CA GLY A 89 25.84 6.01 -4.58
C GLY A 89 24.69 5.04 -4.86
N ILE A 90 24.19 4.97 -6.11
CA ILE A 90 23.18 3.98 -6.52
C ILE A 90 23.81 2.98 -7.50
N LEU A 91 23.80 1.71 -7.13
CA LEU A 91 24.48 0.63 -7.82
C LEU A 91 23.49 -0.43 -8.32
N PRO A 92 23.91 -1.30 -9.26
CA PRO A 92 23.19 -2.54 -9.57
C PRO A 92 22.97 -3.37 -8.30
N ALA A 93 21.80 -3.98 -8.16
CA ALA A 93 21.42 -4.68 -6.94
C ALA A 93 22.41 -5.78 -6.54
N TYR A 94 22.86 -5.76 -5.30
CA TYR A 94 23.72 -6.76 -4.69
C TYR A 94 22.84 -7.93 -4.21
N HIS A 95 23.11 -9.14 -4.74
CA HIS A 95 22.37 -10.39 -4.47
C HIS A 95 20.84 -10.34 -4.73
N MET A 96 20.36 -9.36 -5.47
CA MET A 96 18.96 -9.26 -5.89
C MET A 96 18.85 -9.17 -7.41
N ASN A 97 17.63 -9.34 -7.95
CA ASN A 97 17.40 -9.19 -9.38
C ASN A 97 17.66 -7.74 -9.81
N ARG A 98 18.65 -7.57 -10.70
CA ARG A 98 19.13 -6.25 -11.15
C ARG A 98 18.13 -5.50 -12.03
N ASP A 99 17.13 -6.16 -12.62
CA ASP A 99 16.16 -5.48 -13.48
C ASP A 99 15.18 -4.62 -12.69
N ASN A 100 14.87 -5.02 -11.44
CA ASN A 100 13.85 -4.36 -10.63
C ASN A 100 14.27 -4.12 -9.18
N TRP A 101 15.57 -4.21 -8.87
CA TRP A 101 16.15 -3.82 -7.61
C TRP A 101 17.40 -2.98 -7.82
N ILE A 102 17.67 -2.08 -6.89
CA ILE A 102 18.88 -1.26 -6.82
C ILE A 102 19.51 -1.38 -5.44
N THR A 103 20.81 -1.13 -5.38
CA THR A 103 21.59 -0.99 -4.15
C THR A 103 21.89 0.49 -3.94
N VAL A 104 21.61 1.00 -2.76
CA VAL A 104 21.85 2.37 -2.33
C VAL A 104 22.89 2.38 -1.23
N LEU A 105 23.96 3.15 -1.37
CA LEU A 105 25.00 3.30 -0.35
C LEU A 105 24.49 4.16 0.80
N LEU A 106 24.75 3.73 2.03
CA LEU A 106 24.36 4.46 3.26
C LEU A 106 25.56 5.14 3.92
N ASP A 107 26.47 5.69 3.13
CA ASP A 107 27.68 6.42 3.57
C ASP A 107 27.56 7.94 3.43
N GLY A 108 26.39 8.44 3.08
CA GLY A 108 26.12 9.86 2.84
C GLY A 108 26.35 10.31 1.40
N THR A 109 26.76 9.43 0.48
CA THR A 109 26.87 9.74 -0.95
C THR A 109 25.51 10.08 -1.56
N VAL A 110 24.47 9.34 -1.17
CA VAL A 110 23.07 9.63 -1.54
C VAL A 110 22.49 10.58 -0.51
N ASP A 111 21.76 11.60 -0.97
CA ASP A 111 21.09 12.55 -0.08
C ASP A 111 20.15 11.78 0.90
N PRO A 112 20.34 11.92 2.22
CA PRO A 112 19.49 11.28 3.21
C PRO A 112 17.99 11.56 3.04
N ASN A 113 17.61 12.70 2.44
CA ASN A 113 16.21 13.04 2.16
C ASN A 113 15.61 12.22 1.00
N GLN A 114 16.43 11.67 0.11
CA GLN A 114 16.01 10.82 -0.99
C GLN A 114 15.72 9.38 -0.54
N LEU A 115 16.35 8.94 0.54
CA LEU A 115 16.24 7.56 1.01
C LEU A 115 14.82 7.14 1.42
N PRO A 116 14.03 7.97 2.16
CA PRO A 116 12.62 7.67 2.43
C PRO A 116 11.81 7.50 1.15
N PHE A 117 12.01 8.36 0.15
CA PHE A 117 11.31 8.26 -1.14
C PHE A 117 11.60 6.93 -1.85
N LEU A 118 12.86 6.49 -1.92
CA LEU A 118 13.22 5.20 -2.51
C LEU A 118 12.62 4.02 -1.75
N LEU A 119 12.55 4.12 -0.43
CA LEU A 119 11.91 3.12 0.43
C LEU A 119 10.40 3.05 0.20
N ASP A 120 9.73 4.22 0.10
CA ASP A 120 8.29 4.34 -0.18
C ASP A 120 7.92 3.75 -1.53
N GLN A 121 8.72 4.02 -2.56
CA GLN A 121 8.56 3.44 -3.89
C GLN A 121 8.63 1.91 -3.81
N SER A 122 9.63 1.37 -3.13
CA SER A 122 9.79 -0.07 -2.96
C SER A 122 8.63 -0.69 -2.19
N TYR A 123 8.19 -0.05 -1.11
CA TYR A 123 7.02 -0.48 -0.34
C TYR A 123 5.78 -0.53 -1.24
N THR A 124 5.48 0.53 -1.97
CA THR A 124 4.32 0.62 -2.87
C THR A 124 4.37 -0.41 -4.01
N LEU A 125 5.55 -0.62 -4.64
CA LEU A 125 5.71 -1.60 -5.73
C LEU A 125 5.44 -3.04 -5.26
N THR A 126 5.77 -3.36 -4.02
CA THR A 126 5.63 -4.72 -3.46
C THR A 126 4.35 -4.93 -2.67
N ALA A 127 3.61 -3.86 -2.36
CA ALA A 127 2.37 -3.88 -1.58
C ALA A 127 1.27 -4.72 -2.23
N SER A 128 0.40 -5.30 -1.41
CA SER A 128 -0.83 -5.94 -1.85
C SER A 128 -1.78 -4.93 -2.50
N ARG A 129 -2.77 -5.42 -3.26
CA ARG A 129 -3.81 -4.55 -3.82
C ARG A 129 -4.56 -3.80 -2.72
N ARG A 130 -4.83 -4.46 -1.59
CA ARG A 130 -5.48 -3.87 -0.42
C ARG A 130 -4.65 -2.74 0.18
N GLU A 131 -3.34 -2.95 0.35
CA GLU A 131 -2.44 -1.94 0.89
C GLU A 131 -2.27 -0.74 -0.05
N LYS A 132 -2.17 -0.99 -1.37
CA LYS A 132 -2.12 0.08 -2.39
C LYS A 132 -3.39 0.94 -2.35
N ALA A 133 -4.56 0.31 -2.26
CA ALA A 133 -5.82 1.02 -2.14
C ALA A 133 -5.86 1.90 -0.88
N ARG A 134 -5.40 1.37 0.27
CA ARG A 134 -5.32 2.12 1.53
C ARG A 134 -4.42 3.36 1.44
N GLN A 135 -3.31 3.29 0.69
CA GLN A 135 -2.39 4.42 0.50
C GLN A 135 -2.95 5.51 -0.43
N GLN A 136 -3.85 5.17 -1.33
CA GLN A 136 -4.48 6.13 -2.22
C GLN A 136 -5.49 7.04 -1.52
N GLY A 137 -5.82 6.77 -0.25
CA GLY A 137 -6.86 7.46 0.51
C GLY A 137 -8.27 7.05 0.08
N PRO A 138 -9.31 7.72 0.62
CA PRO A 138 -10.70 7.41 0.31
C PRO A 138 -10.99 7.55 -1.19
N CYS A 139 -11.59 6.51 -1.77
CA CYS A 139 -12.01 6.47 -3.17
C CYS A 139 -13.53 6.67 -3.29
N SER A 140 -13.97 7.01 -4.51
CA SER A 140 -15.40 7.08 -4.83
C SER A 140 -15.82 5.88 -5.70
N TRP A 141 -16.91 5.25 -5.32
CA TRP A 141 -17.46 4.06 -5.96
C TRP A 141 -18.88 4.30 -6.43
N LEU A 142 -19.22 3.79 -7.61
CA LEU A 142 -20.59 3.76 -8.12
C LEU A 142 -21.11 2.33 -8.08
N ILE A 143 -22.17 2.08 -7.33
CA ILE A 143 -22.73 0.74 -7.15
C ILE A 143 -24.19 0.73 -7.60
N PRO A 144 -24.58 -0.19 -8.51
CA PRO A 144 -25.97 -0.33 -8.92
C PRO A 144 -26.81 -1.00 -7.81
N ALA A 145 -27.98 -0.46 -7.58
CA ALA A 145 -29.02 -0.97 -6.70
C ALA A 145 -30.30 -1.22 -7.51
N ASN A 146 -30.96 -2.35 -7.28
CA ASN A 146 -32.26 -2.62 -7.90
C ASN A 146 -33.37 -2.34 -6.88
N PRO A 147 -34.20 -1.29 -7.08
CA PRO A 147 -35.26 -0.92 -6.15
C PRO A 147 -36.37 -1.97 -6.03
N ALA A 148 -36.52 -2.85 -7.02
CA ALA A 148 -37.49 -3.95 -6.96
C ALA A 148 -37.06 -5.09 -6.03
N LEU A 149 -35.77 -5.20 -5.71
CA LEU A 149 -35.22 -6.28 -4.88
C LEU A 149 -34.92 -5.86 -3.44
N TYR A 150 -34.74 -4.56 -3.19
CA TYR A 150 -34.33 -4.06 -1.89
C TYR A 150 -34.74 -2.60 -1.69
N ASP A 151 -35.51 -2.34 -0.61
CA ASP A 151 -35.93 -0.99 -0.23
C ASP A 151 -34.84 -0.31 0.62
N VAL A 152 -33.92 0.34 -0.09
CA VAL A 152 -32.81 1.10 0.51
C VAL A 152 -33.30 2.24 1.39
N GLU A 153 -34.43 2.87 1.02
CA GLU A 153 -34.98 4.01 1.74
C GLU A 153 -35.55 3.63 3.10
N GLN A 154 -36.20 2.46 3.19
CA GLN A 154 -36.72 1.96 4.46
C GLN A 154 -35.61 1.78 5.51
N ASP A 155 -34.50 1.17 5.11
CA ASP A 155 -33.40 0.88 6.04
C ASP A 155 -32.67 2.18 6.44
N PHE A 156 -32.45 3.10 5.49
CA PHE A 156 -31.86 4.40 5.82
C PHE A 156 -32.73 5.23 6.78
N ARG A 157 -34.06 5.14 6.68
CA ARG A 157 -34.97 5.79 7.64
C ARG A 157 -34.90 5.16 9.03
N ALA A 158 -34.75 3.84 9.08
CA ALA A 158 -34.74 3.10 10.33
C ALA A 158 -33.43 3.26 11.11
N THR A 159 -32.30 3.19 10.45
CA THR A 159 -30.98 3.07 11.11
C THR A 159 -29.93 4.06 10.64
N GLY A 160 -30.18 4.82 9.57
CA GLY A 160 -29.18 5.67 8.90
C GLY A 160 -28.10 4.88 8.13
N THR A 161 -28.15 3.55 8.18
CA THR A 161 -27.15 2.68 7.55
C THR A 161 -27.81 1.52 6.82
N ILE A 162 -27.10 0.94 5.85
CA ILE A 162 -27.52 -0.30 5.18
C ILE A 162 -26.38 -1.32 5.16
N LEU A 163 -26.70 -2.60 5.15
CA LEU A 163 -25.76 -3.67 4.83
C LEU A 163 -25.80 -3.96 3.33
N TRP A 164 -24.64 -3.88 2.67
CA TRP A 164 -24.54 -4.08 1.24
C TRP A 164 -23.50 -5.12 0.86
N LYS A 165 -23.70 -5.79 -0.27
CA LYS A 165 -22.73 -6.77 -0.80
C LYS A 165 -21.44 -6.07 -1.21
N GLN A 166 -20.32 -6.51 -0.64
CA GLN A 166 -19.01 -5.98 -0.98
C GLN A 166 -18.42 -6.77 -2.16
N ARG A 167 -18.35 -6.16 -3.35
CA ARG A 167 -17.82 -6.79 -4.58
C ARG A 167 -16.45 -6.27 -5.01
N SER A 168 -16.00 -5.18 -4.41
CA SER A 168 -14.77 -4.45 -4.76
C SER A 168 -13.91 -4.24 -3.51
N HIS A 169 -12.70 -3.76 -3.69
CA HIS A 169 -11.77 -3.43 -2.59
C HIS A 169 -12.15 -2.09 -1.92
N ILE A 170 -13.43 -1.93 -1.58
CA ILE A 170 -13.94 -0.78 -0.84
C ILE A 170 -13.36 -0.81 0.57
N GLN A 171 -12.97 0.35 1.08
CA GLN A 171 -12.38 0.53 2.40
C GLN A 171 -13.23 1.44 3.28
N VAL A 172 -13.01 1.36 4.57
CA VAL A 172 -13.61 2.32 5.52
C VAL A 172 -13.17 3.74 5.15
N GLY A 173 -14.14 4.66 5.07
CA GLY A 173 -13.95 6.04 4.64
C GLY A 173 -14.18 6.27 3.13
N ASP A 174 -14.33 5.22 2.32
CA ASP A 174 -14.67 5.38 0.90
C ASP A 174 -16.07 5.95 0.73
N THR A 175 -16.24 6.80 -0.28
CA THR A 175 -17.54 7.32 -0.70
C THR A 175 -18.21 6.33 -1.66
N VAL A 176 -19.46 5.96 -1.40
CA VAL A 176 -20.24 5.03 -2.21
C VAL A 176 -21.49 5.72 -2.72
N TYR A 177 -21.59 5.89 -4.04
CA TYR A 177 -22.79 6.37 -4.71
C TYR A 177 -23.67 5.19 -5.11
N LEU A 178 -24.93 5.18 -4.69
CA LEU A 178 -25.89 4.16 -5.09
C LEU A 178 -26.70 4.65 -6.30
N TYR A 179 -26.49 3.97 -7.43
CA TYR A 179 -27.25 4.17 -8.65
C TYR A 179 -28.47 3.24 -8.62
N MET A 180 -29.65 3.82 -8.50
CA MET A 180 -30.90 3.09 -8.55
C MET A 180 -31.23 2.75 -10.02
N ALA A 181 -31.33 1.45 -10.32
CA ALA A 181 -31.66 0.97 -11.65
C ALA A 181 -33.08 1.36 -12.07
N ALA A 182 -33.47 1.00 -13.30
CA ALA A 182 -34.81 1.28 -13.80
C ALA A 182 -35.90 0.80 -12.80
N PRO A 183 -36.99 1.56 -12.62
CA PRO A 183 -37.41 2.72 -13.44
C PRO A 183 -36.77 4.06 -13.03
N VAL A 184 -36.06 4.13 -11.90
CA VAL A 184 -35.50 5.39 -11.34
C VAL A 184 -34.36 5.93 -12.21
N SER A 185 -33.41 5.08 -12.61
CA SER A 185 -32.27 5.39 -13.48
C SER A 185 -31.47 6.64 -13.08
N ALA A 186 -31.13 6.74 -11.79
CA ALA A 186 -30.42 7.90 -11.21
C ALA A 186 -29.52 7.50 -10.03
N ILE A 187 -28.53 8.33 -9.72
CA ILE A 187 -27.82 8.28 -8.44
C ILE A 187 -28.73 8.95 -7.40
N CYS A 188 -29.14 8.17 -6.40
CA CYS A 188 -30.08 8.65 -5.36
C CYS A 188 -29.40 8.90 -4.02
N TYR A 189 -28.31 8.19 -3.71
CA TYR A 189 -27.69 8.28 -2.39
C TYR A 189 -26.17 8.38 -2.52
N GLN A 190 -25.59 9.22 -1.64
CA GLN A 190 -24.17 9.24 -1.34
C GLN A 190 -24.00 8.68 0.07
N CYS A 191 -23.15 7.69 0.20
CA CYS A 191 -22.88 7.00 1.45
C CYS A 191 -21.38 6.98 1.75
N GLU A 192 -21.02 6.72 2.98
CA GLU A 192 -19.68 6.41 3.42
C GLU A 192 -19.61 4.94 3.84
N ALA A 193 -18.58 4.23 3.44
CA ALA A 193 -18.31 2.89 3.92
C ALA A 193 -17.74 2.97 5.35
N VAL A 194 -18.53 2.64 6.35
CA VAL A 194 -18.14 2.72 7.77
C VAL A 194 -17.62 1.40 8.34
N GLU A 195 -17.95 0.29 7.69
CA GLU A 195 -17.48 -1.04 8.06
C GLU A 195 -17.39 -1.91 6.80
N VAL A 196 -16.33 -2.70 6.67
CA VAL A 196 -16.07 -3.56 5.51
C VAL A 196 -15.63 -4.95 5.93
N ASP A 197 -15.55 -5.87 4.97
CA ASP A 197 -15.13 -7.26 5.18
C ASP A 197 -15.96 -7.98 6.26
N ILE A 198 -17.25 -7.63 6.43
CA ILE A 198 -18.18 -8.28 7.35
C ILE A 198 -18.47 -9.68 6.80
N PRO A 199 -18.15 -10.76 7.50
CA PRO A 199 -18.43 -12.11 7.02
C PRO A 199 -19.94 -12.31 6.82
N ARG A 200 -20.32 -12.82 5.66
CA ARG A 200 -21.72 -13.09 5.35
C ARG A 200 -22.18 -14.37 6.03
N SER A 201 -23.34 -14.31 6.69
CA SER A 201 -23.99 -15.49 7.24
C SER A 201 -24.62 -16.35 6.12
N PRO A 202 -24.68 -17.68 6.25
CA PRO A 202 -25.43 -18.54 5.34
C PRO A 202 -26.91 -18.15 5.18
N HIS A 203 -27.47 -17.43 6.16
CA HIS A 203 -28.87 -16.95 6.16
C HIS A 203 -29.08 -15.65 5.39
N ASP A 204 -28.03 -14.95 4.95
CA ASP A 204 -28.12 -13.64 4.28
C ASP A 204 -28.48 -13.75 2.77
N GLY A 205 -29.12 -14.83 2.37
CA GLY A 205 -29.62 -15.07 1.00
C GLY A 205 -28.53 -15.44 -0.01
N ALA A 206 -28.93 -15.87 -1.21
CA ALA A 206 -27.99 -16.27 -2.28
C ALA A 206 -27.24 -15.05 -2.87
N GLY A 207 -25.91 -15.12 -2.94
CA GLY A 207 -25.10 -14.06 -3.56
C GLY A 207 -23.63 -14.44 -3.73
N SER A 208 -22.98 -13.86 -4.72
CA SER A 208 -21.61 -14.20 -5.14
C SER A 208 -20.49 -13.62 -4.27
N SER A 209 -20.79 -12.71 -3.34
CA SER A 209 -19.78 -12.13 -2.44
C SER A 209 -19.80 -12.80 -1.07
N PRO A 210 -18.66 -13.24 -0.53
CA PRO A 210 -18.55 -13.79 0.83
C PRO A 210 -18.59 -12.70 1.91
N TYR A 211 -18.53 -11.41 1.52
CA TYR A 211 -18.47 -10.29 2.45
C TYR A 211 -19.57 -9.26 2.20
N LEU A 212 -19.96 -8.61 3.30
CA LEU A 212 -20.84 -7.44 3.34
C LEU A 212 -20.02 -6.22 3.77
N MET A 213 -20.56 -5.04 3.51
CA MET A 213 -20.09 -3.75 4.03
C MET A 213 -21.26 -2.98 4.62
N ARG A 214 -21.01 -2.11 5.59
CA ARG A 214 -21.98 -1.17 6.15
C ARG A 214 -21.76 0.18 5.53
N LEU A 215 -22.82 0.72 4.94
CA LEU A 215 -22.84 2.04 4.32
C LEU A 215 -23.67 2.98 5.19
N ALA A 216 -23.10 4.10 5.62
CA ALA A 216 -23.81 5.17 6.32
C ALA A 216 -24.23 6.24 5.31
N LEU A 217 -25.49 6.65 5.39
CA LEU A 217 -26.04 7.69 4.51
C LEU A 217 -25.41 9.04 4.86
N GLN A 218 -24.86 9.71 3.83
CA GLN A 218 -24.31 11.07 3.92
C GLN A 218 -25.22 12.08 3.23
N HIS A 219 -25.76 11.74 2.06
CA HIS A 219 -26.61 12.65 1.30
C HIS A 219 -27.66 11.89 0.49
N ARG A 220 -28.88 12.50 0.38
CA ARG A 220 -29.94 12.09 -0.54
C ARG A 220 -30.03 13.10 -1.69
N PHE A 221 -29.90 12.64 -2.91
CA PHE A 221 -30.11 13.48 -4.08
C PHE A 221 -31.61 13.61 -4.38
N ARG A 222 -32.01 14.79 -4.84
CA ARG A 222 -33.39 15.01 -5.28
C ARG A 222 -33.70 14.22 -6.52
N GLU A 223 -34.96 13.84 -6.70
CA GLU A 223 -35.42 13.16 -7.91
C GLU A 223 -35.02 13.94 -9.18
N GLY A 224 -34.40 13.25 -10.14
CA GLY A 224 -33.90 13.84 -11.38
C GLY A 224 -32.57 14.60 -11.28
N GLN A 225 -32.06 14.92 -10.10
CA GLN A 225 -30.82 15.72 -9.93
C GLN A 225 -29.60 15.07 -10.57
N LEU A 226 -29.42 13.77 -10.42
CA LEU A 226 -28.33 12.97 -11.01
C LEU A 226 -28.92 11.81 -11.82
N SER A 227 -29.86 12.12 -12.71
CA SER A 227 -30.43 11.14 -13.63
C SER A 227 -29.41 10.73 -14.70
N LEU A 228 -29.62 9.57 -15.32
CA LEU A 228 -28.75 9.10 -16.40
C LEU A 228 -28.71 10.10 -17.58
N ALA A 229 -29.76 10.86 -17.80
CA ALA A 229 -29.78 11.91 -18.82
C ALA A 229 -28.81 13.04 -18.49
N VAL A 230 -28.84 13.55 -17.27
CA VAL A 230 -27.94 14.63 -16.79
C VAL A 230 -26.47 14.16 -16.74
N LEU A 231 -26.20 12.89 -16.41
CA LEU A 231 -24.83 12.36 -16.35
C LEU A 231 -24.19 12.10 -17.74
N LYS A 232 -24.97 12.22 -18.83
CA LYS A 232 -24.48 12.03 -20.20
C LYS A 232 -24.21 13.34 -20.96
N GLU A 233 -24.57 14.47 -20.37
CA GLU A 233 -24.24 15.83 -20.84
C GLU A 233 -22.85 16.26 -20.31
#